data_420ecca6e53936e2b5683c3f74db6b5d
#
_entry.id   420ecca6e53936e2b5683c3f74db6b5d
#
_cell.length_a   1.000
_cell.length_b   1.000
_cell.length_c   1.000
_cell.angle_alpha   90.00
_cell.angle_beta   90.00
_cell.angle_gamma   90.00
#
_symmetry.space_group_name_H-M   'P 1'
#
loop_
_entity.id
_entity.type
_entity.pdbx_description
1 polymer ?
#
loop_
_entity_poly.entity_id
_entity_poly.type
_entity_poly.pdbx_seq_one_letter_code
_entity_poly.pdbx_strand_id
1 'polypeptide(L)'
;MDKNKASGIDRVTKEEYEQNLEENLENLVKRMKNGSYRPNPTRRVYIPKETKGKMRPLGISSYEDKLVENAIAQILEQIYGPKFYNESFGFRPNRNCHQAVREIIEMIQYRKTNYVVEADIRRFFDNVDHEWLMKMLKHDIADKRFLELIEKFLKAGIMENGKYLDSERGTPQGNGASPILANIYLHYVLDNWFDVIVKRQCKGECYLIRYCDDFVCCFHNEYEARVFREKLGERFAKYGLELAEEKTKILEFGRFARQNRERRGEGKPDTFDFLGFTFYCGMDGKKRFFRCRVKTSKKKLRSKIRAMKDWIMHNRTKPLEWIFKTINAKLRGHYQYYGVTDNTREVKVYLCITKKLLFKWLNRRSQKRSYTWETFNNGLLRTFPLLEPSIKVSLFYR
;
A
#
# COMPACT_ATOMS: atom_id res chain seq x y z
N MET A 1 2.85 10.53 -19.37
CA MET A 1 1.95 10.70 -18.19
C MET A 1 0.50 10.52 -18.61
N ASP A 2 -0.36 10.07 -17.68
CA ASP A 2 -1.81 9.94 -17.94
C ASP A 2 -2.46 11.30 -18.18
N LYS A 3 -3.34 11.40 -19.19
CA LYS A 3 -4.02 12.63 -19.59
C LYS A 3 -4.94 13.22 -18.49
N ASN A 4 -5.45 12.37 -17.60
CA ASN A 4 -6.44 12.75 -16.59
C ASN A 4 -5.82 13.12 -15.23
N LYS A 5 -4.51 13.36 -15.14
CA LYS A 5 -3.89 13.78 -13.87
C LYS A 5 -4.22 15.23 -13.55
N ALA A 6 -4.59 15.48 -12.29
CA ALA A 6 -4.90 16.82 -11.80
C ALA A 6 -3.70 17.78 -11.94
N SER A 7 -3.98 19.03 -12.32
CA SER A 7 -2.99 20.11 -12.40
C SER A 7 -2.54 20.60 -11.02
N GLY A 8 -1.33 21.14 -10.96
CA GLY A 8 -0.74 21.74 -9.76
C GLY A 8 -1.37 23.04 -9.35
N ILE A 9 -0.58 23.89 -8.69
CA ILE A 9 -0.99 25.24 -8.27
C ILE A 9 -1.10 26.19 -9.46
N ASP A 10 -0.26 26.00 -10.46
CA ASP A 10 -0.20 26.76 -11.71
C ASP A 10 -1.40 26.49 -12.64
N ARG A 11 -2.19 25.45 -12.33
CA ARG A 11 -3.32 24.95 -13.12
C ARG A 11 -2.97 24.49 -14.54
N VAL A 12 -1.69 24.45 -14.91
CA VAL A 12 -1.24 23.98 -16.22
C VAL A 12 -1.56 22.50 -16.38
N THR A 13 -2.31 22.16 -17.42
CA THR A 13 -2.64 20.80 -17.80
C THR A 13 -1.53 20.17 -18.66
N LYS A 14 -1.61 18.87 -18.88
CA LYS A 14 -0.70 18.17 -19.79
C LYS A 14 -0.84 18.73 -21.22
N GLU A 15 -2.07 18.86 -21.67
CA GLU A 15 -2.40 19.33 -23.01
C GLU A 15 -1.86 20.75 -23.28
N GLU A 16 -1.99 21.65 -22.32
CA GLU A 16 -1.46 23.03 -22.43
C GLU A 16 0.07 23.03 -22.46
N TYR A 17 0.73 22.24 -21.61
CA TYR A 17 2.21 22.16 -21.60
C TYR A 17 2.76 21.54 -22.90
N GLU A 18 2.06 20.56 -23.47
CA GLU A 18 2.44 19.87 -24.70
C GLU A 18 2.26 20.71 -25.97
N GLN A 19 1.51 21.82 -25.93
CA GLN A 19 1.38 22.76 -27.10
C GLN A 19 2.73 23.35 -27.51
N ASN A 20 3.61 23.67 -26.56
CA ASN A 20 4.96 24.19 -26.79
C ASN A 20 6.03 23.32 -26.12
N LEU A 21 5.94 22.00 -26.31
CA LEU A 21 6.72 21.02 -25.55
C LEU A 21 8.23 21.24 -25.65
N GLU A 22 8.76 21.45 -26.86
CA GLU A 22 10.20 21.60 -27.09
C GLU A 22 10.72 22.86 -26.40
N GLU A 23 10.08 24.01 -26.60
CA GLU A 23 10.46 25.29 -25.98
C GLU A 23 10.38 25.21 -24.45
N ASN A 24 9.31 24.59 -23.91
CA ASN A 24 9.13 24.40 -22.48
C ASN A 24 10.24 23.52 -21.88
N LEU A 25 10.61 22.42 -22.55
CA LEU A 25 11.69 21.54 -22.11
C LEU A 25 13.06 22.20 -22.21
N GLU A 26 13.35 22.94 -23.29
CA GLU A 26 14.61 23.70 -23.42
C GLU A 26 14.75 24.74 -22.31
N ASN A 27 13.68 25.49 -22.04
CA ASN A 27 13.65 26.45 -20.95
C ASN A 27 13.85 25.77 -19.58
N LEU A 28 13.18 24.66 -19.32
CA LEU A 28 13.35 23.89 -18.10
C LEU A 28 14.81 23.44 -17.92
N VAL A 29 15.39 22.82 -18.96
CA VAL A 29 16.80 22.36 -18.94
C VAL A 29 17.75 23.53 -18.70
N LYS A 30 17.53 24.69 -19.34
CA LYS A 30 18.33 25.91 -19.15
C LYS A 30 18.27 26.38 -17.68
N ARG A 31 17.07 26.43 -17.07
CA ARG A 31 16.89 26.79 -15.66
C ARG A 31 17.52 25.78 -14.70
N MET A 32 17.50 24.50 -15.03
CA MET A 32 18.17 23.48 -14.25
C MET A 32 19.70 23.60 -14.33
N LYS A 33 20.26 23.80 -15.53
CA LYS A 33 21.71 23.95 -15.75
C LYS A 33 22.30 25.16 -15.04
N ASN A 34 21.62 26.30 -15.06
CA ASN A 34 22.10 27.53 -14.40
C ASN A 34 21.67 27.64 -12.91
N GLY A 35 21.00 26.62 -12.37
CA GLY A 35 20.60 26.55 -10.96
C GLY A 35 19.41 27.46 -10.58
N SER A 36 18.77 28.13 -11.55
CA SER A 36 17.62 29.05 -11.30
C SER A 36 16.27 28.32 -11.16
N TYR A 37 16.22 27.02 -11.49
CA TYR A 37 15.01 26.24 -11.30
C TYR A 37 14.58 26.20 -9.83
N ARG A 38 13.30 26.46 -9.59
CA ARG A 38 12.61 26.36 -8.29
C ARG A 38 11.30 25.60 -8.49
N PRO A 39 11.07 24.50 -7.74
CA PRO A 39 9.77 23.82 -7.77
C PRO A 39 8.68 24.69 -7.16
N ASN A 40 7.47 24.57 -7.68
CA ASN A 40 6.31 25.23 -7.13
C ASN A 40 5.84 24.54 -5.82
N PRO A 41 5.18 25.27 -4.90
CA PRO A 41 4.52 24.65 -3.77
C PRO A 41 3.51 23.59 -4.21
N THR A 42 3.48 22.47 -3.50
CA THR A 42 2.58 21.37 -3.81
C THR A 42 1.15 21.70 -3.39
N ARG A 43 0.18 21.63 -4.31
CA ARG A 43 -1.24 21.88 -4.01
C ARG A 43 -1.83 20.73 -3.21
N ARG A 44 -2.29 20.99 -1.98
CA ARG A 44 -2.90 19.99 -1.09
C ARG A 44 -4.36 19.76 -1.42
N VAL A 45 -4.76 18.50 -1.55
CA VAL A 45 -6.15 18.03 -1.64
C VAL A 45 -6.38 16.88 -0.67
N TYR A 46 -7.63 16.68 -0.26
CA TYR A 46 -7.98 15.64 0.68
C TYR A 46 -8.84 14.57 0.03
N ILE A 47 -8.46 13.31 0.17
CA ILE A 47 -9.28 12.17 -0.24
C ILE A 47 -9.75 11.36 0.97
N PRO A 48 -11.01 10.81 0.95
CA PRO A 48 -11.52 10.03 2.07
C PRO A 48 -10.70 8.75 2.28
N LYS A 49 -10.32 8.48 3.54
CA LYS A 49 -9.79 7.16 3.94
C LYS A 49 -10.93 6.15 4.06
N GLU A 50 -10.60 4.87 4.06
CA GLU A 50 -11.59 3.80 4.30
C GLU A 50 -12.29 3.92 5.66
N THR A 51 -11.63 4.51 6.65
CA THR A 51 -12.22 4.82 7.96
C THR A 51 -13.05 6.08 7.84
N LYS A 52 -14.35 5.95 8.13
CA LYS A 52 -15.32 7.06 8.06
C LYS A 52 -14.82 8.28 8.86
N GLY A 53 -14.89 9.45 8.24
CA GLY A 53 -14.48 10.72 8.84
C GLY A 53 -12.97 11.01 8.81
N LYS A 54 -12.12 10.09 8.35
CA LYS A 54 -10.69 10.35 8.19
C LYS A 54 -10.35 10.66 6.74
N MET A 55 -9.56 11.72 6.54
CA MET A 55 -9.08 12.17 5.23
C MET A 55 -7.58 11.84 5.08
N ARG A 56 -7.15 11.65 3.85
CA ARG A 56 -5.73 11.54 3.49
C ARG A 56 -5.33 12.77 2.70
N PRO A 57 -4.35 13.55 3.16
CA PRO A 57 -3.80 14.63 2.35
C PRO A 57 -3.03 14.05 1.17
N LEU A 58 -3.24 14.62 -0.01
CA LEU A 58 -2.44 14.36 -1.21
C LEU A 58 -1.86 15.68 -1.69
N GLY A 59 -0.59 15.64 -2.09
CA GLY A 59 0.09 16.73 -2.77
C GLY A 59 0.00 16.56 -4.29
N ILE A 60 -0.35 17.61 -4.99
CA ILE A 60 -0.38 17.65 -6.45
C ILE A 60 0.63 18.69 -6.90
N SER A 61 1.73 18.23 -7.48
CA SER A 61 2.79 19.06 -8.06
C SER A 61 2.36 19.64 -9.40
N SER A 62 2.96 20.74 -9.83
CA SER A 62 2.83 21.31 -11.18
C SER A 62 3.26 20.28 -12.24
N TYR A 63 2.80 20.48 -13.48
CA TYR A 63 3.11 19.51 -14.53
C TYR A 63 4.62 19.43 -14.79
N GLU A 64 5.29 20.55 -14.87
CA GLU A 64 6.74 20.64 -15.04
C GLU A 64 7.49 19.97 -13.86
N ASP A 65 7.06 20.24 -12.63
CA ASP A 65 7.67 19.64 -11.44
C ASP A 65 7.53 18.13 -11.45
N LYS A 66 6.40 17.58 -11.92
CA LYS A 66 6.22 16.13 -12.09
C LYS A 66 7.24 15.51 -13.06
N LEU A 67 7.67 16.24 -14.10
CA LEU A 67 8.71 15.76 -15.01
C LEU A 67 10.05 15.65 -14.28
N VAL A 68 10.42 16.68 -13.51
CA VAL A 68 11.66 16.70 -12.73
C VAL A 68 11.62 15.65 -11.61
N GLU A 69 10.50 15.54 -10.86
CA GLU A 69 10.31 14.51 -9.84
C GLU A 69 10.49 13.10 -10.40
N ASN A 70 9.95 12.84 -11.58
CA ASN A 70 10.09 11.55 -12.25
C ASN A 70 11.55 11.27 -12.66
N ALA A 71 12.27 12.28 -13.14
CA ALA A 71 13.69 12.16 -13.44
C ALA A 71 14.53 11.89 -12.19
N ILE A 72 14.27 12.62 -11.09
CA ILE A 72 14.90 12.37 -9.77
C ILE A 72 14.62 10.94 -9.33
N ALA A 73 13.36 10.49 -9.41
CA ALA A 73 12.99 9.14 -8.99
C ALA A 73 13.73 8.06 -9.80
N GLN A 74 13.86 8.22 -11.12
CA GLN A 74 14.57 7.28 -11.98
C GLN A 74 16.06 7.21 -11.65
N ILE A 75 16.72 8.36 -11.39
CA ILE A 75 18.13 8.40 -11.00
C ILE A 75 18.33 7.71 -9.65
N LEU A 76 17.51 8.07 -8.64
CA LEU A 76 17.58 7.46 -7.31
C LEU A 76 17.32 5.95 -7.36
N GLU A 77 16.44 5.49 -8.25
CA GLU A 77 16.14 4.08 -8.41
C GLU A 77 17.33 3.29 -8.96
N GLN A 78 18.12 3.87 -9.86
CA GLN A 78 19.36 3.25 -10.35
C GLN A 78 20.42 3.17 -9.25
N ILE A 79 20.51 4.19 -8.39
CA ILE A 79 21.48 4.23 -7.29
C ILE A 79 21.11 3.27 -6.15
N TYR A 80 19.84 3.30 -5.72
CA TYR A 80 19.37 2.61 -4.51
C TYR A 80 18.70 1.27 -4.77
N GLY A 81 18.16 1.05 -5.98
CA GLY A 81 17.51 -0.20 -6.34
C GLY A 81 18.35 -1.45 -6.04
N PRO A 82 19.65 -1.48 -6.41
CA PRO A 82 20.56 -2.58 -6.06
C PRO A 82 20.90 -2.70 -4.57
N LYS A 83 20.79 -1.61 -3.81
CA LYS A 83 21.10 -1.57 -2.37
C LYS A 83 19.94 -2.05 -1.49
N PHE A 84 18.72 -1.92 -1.96
CA PHE A 84 17.55 -2.34 -1.18
C PHE A 84 17.51 -3.84 -0.97
N TYR A 85 17.24 -4.26 0.26
CA TYR A 85 17.05 -5.67 0.61
C TYR A 85 15.93 -6.33 -0.18
N ASN A 86 16.05 -7.64 -0.39
CA ASN A 86 15.06 -8.40 -1.16
C ASN A 86 13.69 -8.43 -0.50
N GLU A 87 13.63 -8.30 0.80
CA GLU A 87 12.43 -8.29 1.62
C GLU A 87 11.70 -6.93 1.66
N SER A 88 12.24 -5.92 0.95
CA SER A 88 11.57 -4.63 0.70
C SER A 88 10.89 -4.64 -0.66
N PHE A 89 9.55 -4.50 -0.68
CA PHE A 89 8.73 -4.71 -1.88
C PHE A 89 8.02 -3.46 -2.41
N GLY A 90 7.63 -2.52 -1.53
CA GLY A 90 6.81 -1.38 -1.90
C GLY A 90 7.51 -0.41 -2.85
N PHE A 91 6.80 0.07 -3.88
CA PHE A 91 7.27 1.06 -4.85
C PHE A 91 8.58 0.69 -5.57
N ARG A 92 8.86 -0.57 -5.73
CA ARG A 92 10.03 -1.05 -6.48
C ARG A 92 9.62 -1.74 -7.79
N PRO A 93 10.38 -1.57 -8.88
CA PRO A 93 10.12 -2.27 -10.15
C PRO A 93 10.10 -3.78 -9.95
N ASN A 94 9.22 -4.45 -10.67
CA ASN A 94 9.07 -5.92 -10.65
C ASN A 94 8.76 -6.52 -9.26
N ARG A 95 8.40 -5.69 -8.28
CA ARG A 95 7.95 -6.10 -6.95
C ARG A 95 6.46 -5.78 -6.76
N ASN A 96 5.75 -6.66 -6.06
CA ASN A 96 4.33 -6.50 -5.83
C ASN A 96 3.90 -7.03 -4.45
N CYS A 97 2.67 -6.70 -4.05
CA CYS A 97 2.13 -7.10 -2.75
C CYS A 97 1.96 -8.63 -2.60
N HIS A 98 1.70 -9.37 -3.68
CA HIS A 98 1.58 -10.83 -3.60
C HIS A 98 2.92 -11.51 -3.32
N GLN A 99 4.03 -10.94 -3.80
CA GLN A 99 5.36 -11.42 -3.45
C GLN A 99 5.64 -11.21 -1.96
N ALA A 100 5.33 -10.02 -1.41
CA ALA A 100 5.48 -9.76 0.03
C ALA A 100 4.62 -10.70 0.89
N VAL A 101 3.36 -10.95 0.49
CA VAL A 101 2.47 -11.90 1.16
C VAL A 101 3.03 -13.32 1.11
N ARG A 102 3.60 -13.73 -0.04
CA ARG A 102 4.23 -15.05 -0.21
C ARG A 102 5.44 -15.22 0.70
N GLU A 103 6.31 -14.19 0.77
CA GLU A 103 7.47 -14.20 1.68
C GLU A 103 7.06 -14.38 3.15
N ILE A 104 6.05 -13.66 3.62
CA ILE A 104 5.55 -13.85 4.99
C ILE A 104 5.08 -15.29 5.21
N ILE A 105 4.32 -15.86 4.25
CA ILE A 105 3.87 -17.25 4.35
C ILE A 105 5.07 -18.20 4.42
N GLU A 106 6.09 -17.98 3.61
CA GLU A 106 7.30 -18.80 3.60
C GLU A 106 8.03 -18.75 4.93
N MET A 107 8.28 -17.53 5.47
CA MET A 107 8.95 -17.35 6.76
C MET A 107 8.19 -18.03 7.91
N ILE A 108 6.87 -17.91 7.91
CA ILE A 108 6.05 -18.49 9.00
C ILE A 108 5.87 -20.00 8.85
N GLN A 109 5.73 -20.51 7.63
CA GLN A 109 5.40 -21.91 7.40
C GLN A 109 6.62 -22.82 7.38
N TYR A 110 7.75 -22.34 6.81
CA TYR A 110 8.92 -23.18 6.53
C TYR A 110 10.14 -22.84 7.38
N ARG A 111 10.17 -21.65 8.03
CA ARG A 111 11.24 -21.23 8.91
C ARG A 111 10.85 -21.37 10.38
N LYS A 112 11.80 -21.14 11.28
CA LYS A 112 11.56 -21.20 12.73
C LYS A 112 10.95 -19.90 13.22
N THR A 113 9.68 -19.67 12.92
CA THR A 113 8.90 -18.51 13.36
C THR A 113 7.79 -18.91 14.29
N ASN A 114 7.74 -18.29 15.48
CA ASN A 114 6.69 -18.50 16.47
C ASN A 114 6.04 -17.19 16.94
N TYR A 115 6.65 -16.04 16.66
CA TYR A 115 6.16 -14.74 17.07
C TYR A 115 6.19 -13.78 15.89
N VAL A 116 5.13 -12.98 15.76
CA VAL A 116 4.99 -11.96 14.74
C VAL A 116 4.83 -10.60 15.42
N VAL A 117 5.64 -9.63 15.04
CA VAL A 117 5.50 -8.23 15.42
C VAL A 117 4.82 -7.50 14.25
N GLU A 118 3.55 -7.15 14.43
CA GLU A 118 2.82 -6.23 13.56
C GLU A 118 3.08 -4.81 14.06
N ALA A 119 3.62 -3.93 13.22
CA ALA A 119 3.93 -2.57 13.60
C ALA A 119 3.53 -1.57 12.51
N ASP A 120 3.15 -0.36 12.91
CA ASP A 120 2.73 0.74 12.03
C ASP A 120 3.44 2.03 12.43
N ILE A 121 3.87 2.81 11.44
CA ILE A 121 4.53 4.10 11.67
C ILE A 121 3.47 5.20 11.60
N ARG A 122 3.39 6.02 12.65
CA ARG A 122 2.41 7.10 12.72
C ARG A 122 2.75 8.19 11.71
N ARG A 123 1.85 8.45 10.75
CA ARG A 123 2.00 9.51 9.74
C ARG A 123 3.38 9.55 9.09
N PHE A 124 3.89 8.41 8.66
CA PHE A 124 5.26 8.26 8.16
C PHE A 124 5.67 9.36 7.17
N PHE A 125 4.90 9.56 6.10
CA PHE A 125 5.22 10.55 5.06
C PHE A 125 5.23 12.00 5.58
N ASP A 126 4.48 12.30 6.64
CA ASP A 126 4.45 13.64 7.24
C ASP A 126 5.63 13.88 8.22
N ASN A 127 6.29 12.79 8.67
CA ASN A 127 7.32 12.81 9.71
C ASN A 127 8.74 12.52 9.20
N VAL A 128 8.94 12.32 7.89
CA VAL A 128 10.28 12.15 7.33
C VAL A 128 11.11 13.39 7.62
N ASP A 129 12.19 13.23 8.37
CA ASP A 129 13.10 14.32 8.73
C ASP A 129 14.02 14.64 7.56
N HIS A 130 14.02 15.91 7.10
CA HIS A 130 14.78 16.33 5.93
C HIS A 130 16.30 16.28 6.18
N GLU A 131 16.76 16.61 7.38
CA GLU A 131 18.21 16.58 7.69
C GLU A 131 18.74 15.14 7.65
N TRP A 132 18.01 14.21 8.28
CA TRP A 132 18.38 12.81 8.23
C TRP A 132 18.31 12.25 6.81
N LEU A 133 17.28 12.57 6.05
CA LEU A 133 17.16 12.12 4.66
C LEU A 133 18.34 12.66 3.83
N MET A 134 18.68 13.94 3.96
CA MET A 134 19.79 14.54 3.23
C MET A 134 21.14 13.95 3.68
N LYS A 135 21.33 13.62 4.96
CA LYS A 135 22.53 12.89 5.43
C LYS A 135 22.67 11.52 4.79
N MET A 136 21.55 10.77 4.69
CA MET A 136 21.50 9.46 4.02
C MET A 136 21.85 9.58 2.53
N LEU A 137 21.26 10.56 1.84
CA LEU A 137 21.55 10.80 0.42
C LEU A 137 23.01 11.21 0.17
N LYS A 138 23.57 12.10 1.00
CA LYS A 138 24.98 12.54 0.92
C LYS A 138 25.98 11.42 1.17
N HIS A 139 25.58 10.37 1.86
CA HIS A 139 26.43 9.20 2.08
C HIS A 139 26.73 8.45 0.76
N ASP A 140 25.77 8.44 -0.18
CA ASP A 140 25.88 7.67 -1.40
C ASP A 140 26.03 8.52 -2.67
N ILE A 141 25.70 9.80 -2.61
CA ILE A 141 25.65 10.71 -3.76
C ILE A 141 26.63 11.86 -3.53
N ALA A 142 27.61 11.97 -4.42
CA ALA A 142 28.62 13.04 -4.38
C ALA A 142 28.20 14.30 -5.14
N ASP A 143 27.23 14.21 -6.07
CA ASP A 143 26.75 15.35 -6.88
C ASP A 143 25.97 16.33 -6.03
N LYS A 144 26.62 17.45 -5.68
CA LYS A 144 26.03 18.51 -4.86
C LYS A 144 24.82 19.17 -5.54
N ARG A 145 24.86 19.37 -6.88
CA ARG A 145 23.75 20.00 -7.60
C ARG A 145 22.50 19.12 -7.60
N PHE A 146 22.68 17.81 -7.73
CA PHE A 146 21.57 16.87 -7.64
C PHE A 146 20.99 16.84 -6.22
N LEU A 147 21.81 16.84 -5.19
CA LEU A 147 21.37 16.94 -3.80
C LEU A 147 20.62 18.25 -3.50
N GLU A 148 21.13 19.38 -3.97
CA GLU A 148 20.45 20.68 -3.86
C GLU A 148 19.09 20.69 -4.55
N LEU A 149 18.97 20.02 -5.71
CA LEU A 149 17.70 19.88 -6.41
C LEU A 149 16.67 19.09 -5.56
N ILE A 150 17.09 17.99 -4.96
CA ILE A 150 16.23 17.21 -4.05
C ILE A 150 15.81 18.05 -2.85
N GLU A 151 16.75 18.79 -2.25
CA GLU A 151 16.49 19.66 -1.09
C GLU A 151 15.47 20.76 -1.44
N LYS A 152 15.56 21.36 -2.65
CA LYS A 152 14.56 22.33 -3.14
C LYS A 152 13.17 21.73 -3.20
N PHE A 153 13.02 20.48 -3.65
CA PHE A 153 11.73 19.79 -3.66
C PHE A 153 11.20 19.49 -2.25
N LEU A 154 12.04 19.12 -1.32
CA LEU A 154 11.64 18.90 0.07
C LEU A 154 11.15 20.19 0.73
N LYS A 155 11.79 21.34 0.39
CA LYS A 155 11.47 22.66 0.95
C LYS A 155 10.49 23.48 0.12
N ALA A 156 9.94 22.95 -0.97
CA ALA A 156 9.05 23.70 -1.86
C ALA A 156 7.75 24.20 -1.19
N GLY A 157 7.40 23.64 -0.04
CA GLY A 157 6.21 24.00 0.70
C GLY A 157 4.91 23.43 0.13
N ILE A 158 3.82 23.77 0.79
CA ILE A 158 2.49 23.27 0.48
C ILE A 158 1.53 24.44 0.38
N MET A 159 0.69 24.44 -0.65
CA MET A 159 -0.42 25.37 -0.79
C MET A 159 -1.73 24.68 -0.39
N GLU A 160 -2.33 25.15 0.68
CA GLU A 160 -3.59 24.62 1.23
C GLU A 160 -4.61 25.76 1.39
N ASN A 161 -5.76 25.65 0.73
CA ASN A 161 -6.84 26.66 0.76
C ASN A 161 -6.35 28.10 0.47
N GLY A 162 -5.39 28.26 -0.44
CA GLY A 162 -4.83 29.56 -0.81
C GLY A 162 -3.77 30.09 0.17
N LYS A 163 -3.40 29.35 1.20
CA LYS A 163 -2.35 29.71 2.16
C LYS A 163 -1.11 28.86 1.92
N TYR A 164 0.05 29.51 1.91
CA TYR A 164 1.35 28.84 1.86
C TYR A 164 1.72 28.32 3.25
N LEU A 165 2.20 27.08 3.30
CA LEU A 165 2.72 26.43 4.49
C LEU A 165 4.12 25.92 4.20
N ASP A 166 5.07 26.29 5.04
CA ASP A 166 6.42 25.75 4.96
C ASP A 166 6.45 24.23 5.20
N SER A 167 7.38 23.56 4.54
CA SER A 167 7.60 22.12 4.71
C SER A 167 8.96 21.89 5.38
N GLU A 168 8.98 21.92 6.71
CA GLU A 168 10.19 21.62 7.48
C GLU A 168 10.45 20.12 7.62
N ARG A 169 9.40 19.32 7.46
CA ARG A 169 9.41 17.85 7.55
C ARG A 169 8.46 17.24 6.55
N GLY A 170 8.64 15.97 6.31
CA GLY A 170 7.76 15.15 5.49
C GLY A 170 8.07 15.22 3.99
N THR A 171 7.49 14.27 3.28
CA THR A 171 7.48 14.23 1.82
C THR A 171 6.03 14.25 1.36
N PRO A 172 5.63 15.14 0.43
CA PRO A 172 4.24 15.23 0.00
C PRO A 172 3.73 13.89 -0.56
N GLN A 173 2.64 13.35 0.01
CA GLN A 173 2.02 12.15 -0.53
C GLN A 173 1.42 12.46 -1.91
N GLY A 174 1.88 11.77 -2.95
CA GLY A 174 1.43 11.97 -4.33
C GLY A 174 2.45 12.63 -5.26
N ASN A 175 3.56 13.13 -4.71
CA ASN A 175 4.74 13.56 -5.46
C ASN A 175 5.46 12.32 -6.05
N GLY A 176 6.02 12.45 -7.27
CA GLY A 176 6.65 11.36 -8.02
C GLY A 176 7.90 10.78 -7.35
N ALA A 177 8.68 11.60 -6.63
CA ALA A 177 9.92 11.18 -5.95
C ALA A 177 9.70 10.70 -4.50
N SER A 178 8.56 11.05 -3.86
CA SER A 178 8.31 10.70 -2.46
C SER A 178 8.38 9.19 -2.16
N PRO A 179 7.90 8.28 -3.02
CA PRO A 179 7.99 6.84 -2.75
C PRO A 179 9.42 6.31 -2.65
N ILE A 180 10.32 6.76 -3.54
CA ILE A 180 11.72 6.31 -3.50
C ILE A 180 12.47 6.95 -2.32
N LEU A 181 12.24 8.23 -2.01
CA LEU A 181 12.81 8.89 -0.84
C LEU A 181 12.36 8.22 0.47
N ALA A 182 11.09 7.84 0.56
CA ALA A 182 10.53 7.07 1.66
C ALA A 182 11.21 5.71 1.82
N ASN A 183 11.46 5.00 0.72
CA ASN A 183 12.18 3.74 0.73
C ASN A 183 13.65 3.89 1.14
N ILE A 184 14.33 4.95 0.69
CA ILE A 184 15.70 5.28 1.10
C ILE A 184 15.76 5.53 2.61
N TYR A 185 14.83 6.33 3.14
CA TYR A 185 14.76 6.62 4.56
C TYR A 185 14.61 5.34 5.40
N LEU A 186 13.64 4.49 5.06
CA LEU A 186 13.40 3.23 5.79
C LEU A 186 14.49 2.19 5.55
N HIS A 187 15.19 2.23 4.41
CA HIS A 187 16.34 1.38 4.19
C HIS A 187 17.42 1.61 5.27
N TYR A 188 17.74 2.85 5.59
CA TYR A 188 18.73 3.17 6.63
C TYR A 188 18.19 3.06 8.05
N VAL A 189 16.94 3.50 8.27
CA VAL A 189 16.35 3.53 9.60
C VAL A 189 15.95 2.14 10.08
N LEU A 190 15.36 1.32 9.20
CA LEU A 190 14.76 0.04 9.55
C LEU A 190 15.51 -1.15 8.93
N ASP A 191 15.60 -1.22 7.59
CA ASP A 191 16.05 -2.45 6.91
C ASP A 191 17.50 -2.78 7.27
N ASN A 192 18.40 -1.82 7.12
CA ASN A 192 19.84 -1.98 7.40
C ASN A 192 20.09 -2.21 8.89
N TRP A 193 19.39 -1.48 9.76
CA TRP A 193 19.47 -1.71 11.20
C TRP A 193 19.00 -3.11 11.58
N PHE A 194 17.90 -3.58 11.00
CA PHE A 194 17.38 -4.93 11.26
C PHE A 194 18.40 -6.00 10.82
N ASP A 195 18.93 -5.88 9.62
CA ASP A 195 19.85 -6.88 9.05
C ASP A 195 21.20 -6.91 9.77
N VAL A 196 21.80 -5.73 10.01
CA VAL A 196 23.17 -5.63 10.55
C VAL A 196 23.21 -5.74 12.07
N ILE A 197 22.21 -5.22 12.78
CA ILE A 197 22.23 -5.14 14.24
C ILE A 197 21.26 -6.16 14.86
N VAL A 198 19.96 -6.12 14.49
CA VAL A 198 18.96 -6.95 15.14
C VAL A 198 19.22 -8.42 14.89
N LYS A 199 19.45 -8.84 13.65
CA LYS A 199 19.72 -10.24 13.29
C LYS A 199 20.94 -10.81 14.04
N ARG A 200 21.98 -9.98 14.21
CA ARG A 200 23.22 -10.42 14.94
C ARG A 200 23.01 -10.58 16.44
N GLN A 201 22.06 -9.85 17.02
CA GLN A 201 21.74 -9.93 18.45
C GLN A 201 20.76 -11.05 18.76
N CYS A 202 19.99 -11.53 17.80
CA CYS A 202 19.07 -12.65 17.95
C CYS A 202 19.83 -13.99 17.95
N LYS A 203 19.50 -14.85 18.89
CA LYS A 203 19.96 -16.25 18.92
C LYS A 203 19.10 -17.13 18.01
N GLY A 204 17.83 -16.77 17.85
CA GLY A 204 16.89 -17.42 16.94
C GLY A 204 16.83 -16.75 15.56
N GLU A 205 16.15 -17.43 14.63
CA GLU A 205 15.88 -16.85 13.32
C GLU A 205 14.94 -15.66 13.46
N CYS A 206 15.22 -14.57 12.72
CA CYS A 206 14.34 -13.42 12.62
C CYS A 206 14.33 -12.84 11.19
N TYR A 207 13.18 -12.31 10.79
CA TYR A 207 12.92 -11.85 9.43
C TYR A 207 12.12 -10.56 9.45
N LEU A 208 12.40 -9.65 8.51
CA LEU A 208 11.66 -8.42 8.26
C LEU A 208 11.11 -8.46 6.84
N ILE A 209 9.82 -8.25 6.67
CA ILE A 209 9.18 -8.09 5.36
C ILE A 209 8.50 -6.71 5.33
N ARG A 210 8.86 -5.87 4.37
CA ARG A 210 8.40 -4.49 4.29
C ARG A 210 7.75 -4.16 2.94
N TYR A 211 6.65 -3.45 2.99
CA TYR A 211 5.99 -2.86 1.82
C TYR A 211 5.76 -1.36 2.07
N CYS A 212 6.69 -0.52 1.67
CA CYS A 212 6.75 0.90 2.02
C CYS A 212 6.84 1.10 3.54
N ASP A 213 5.86 1.74 4.16
CA ASP A 213 5.72 1.98 5.60
C ASP A 213 5.03 0.83 6.36
N ASP A 214 4.32 -0.05 5.66
CA ASP A 214 3.77 -1.27 6.23
C ASP A 214 4.85 -2.36 6.33
N PHE A 215 5.07 -2.94 7.51
CA PHE A 215 6.03 -4.02 7.70
C PHE A 215 5.61 -5.02 8.78
N VAL A 216 6.16 -6.22 8.67
CA VAL A 216 5.97 -7.33 9.60
C VAL A 216 7.33 -7.93 9.93
N CYS A 217 7.59 -8.16 11.22
CA CYS A 217 8.79 -8.87 11.66
C CYS A 217 8.39 -10.21 12.27
N CYS A 218 9.13 -11.26 11.91
CA CYS A 218 8.94 -12.61 12.39
C CYS A 218 10.11 -13.02 13.29
N PHE A 219 9.85 -13.66 14.41
CA PHE A 219 10.87 -14.09 15.38
C PHE A 219 10.66 -15.54 15.83
N HIS A 220 11.75 -16.22 16.10
CA HIS A 220 11.72 -17.56 16.72
C HIS A 220 11.34 -17.45 18.21
N ASN A 221 11.93 -16.52 18.95
CA ASN A 221 11.81 -16.39 20.39
C ASN A 221 10.96 -15.18 20.80
N GLU A 222 10.13 -15.33 21.83
CA GLU A 222 9.29 -14.26 22.35
C GLU A 222 10.11 -13.11 22.94
N TYR A 223 11.13 -13.43 23.71
CA TYR A 223 12.00 -12.44 24.33
C TYR A 223 12.63 -11.51 23.28
N GLU A 224 13.12 -12.07 22.18
CA GLU A 224 13.72 -11.30 21.08
C GLU A 224 12.70 -10.39 20.40
N ALA A 225 11.46 -10.86 20.21
CA ALA A 225 10.37 -10.05 19.68
C ALA A 225 10.02 -8.86 20.61
N ARG A 226 10.02 -9.07 21.93
CA ARG A 226 9.78 -8.00 22.92
C ARG A 226 10.91 -6.98 22.94
N VAL A 227 12.16 -7.40 23.00
CA VAL A 227 13.34 -6.54 22.94
C VAL A 227 13.38 -5.76 21.63
N PHE A 228 13.07 -6.40 20.52
CA PHE A 228 12.98 -5.72 19.22
C PHE A 228 11.94 -4.60 19.23
N ARG A 229 10.73 -4.86 19.76
CA ARG A 229 9.67 -3.83 19.83
C ARG A 229 10.10 -2.59 20.62
N GLU A 230 10.75 -2.78 21.77
CA GLU A 230 11.27 -1.69 22.60
C GLU A 230 12.33 -0.87 21.84
N LYS A 231 13.35 -1.56 21.31
CA LYS A 231 14.43 -0.92 20.53
C LYS A 231 13.93 -0.25 19.24
N LEU A 232 12.84 -0.78 18.64
CA LEU A 232 12.23 -0.19 17.45
C LEU A 232 11.64 1.19 17.76
N GLY A 233 10.97 1.35 18.90
CA GLY A 233 10.47 2.64 19.36
C GLY A 233 11.58 3.67 19.55
N GLU A 234 12.66 3.29 20.26
CA GLU A 234 13.84 4.13 20.45
C GLU A 234 14.51 4.49 19.12
N ARG A 235 14.64 3.49 18.23
CA ARG A 235 15.22 3.67 16.90
C ARG A 235 14.42 4.67 16.09
N PHE A 236 13.11 4.54 16.04
CA PHE A 236 12.25 5.45 15.31
C PHE A 236 12.27 6.87 15.87
N ALA A 237 12.22 7.02 17.19
CA ALA A 237 12.33 8.33 17.85
C ALA A 237 13.61 9.06 17.49
N LYS A 238 14.76 8.36 17.43
CA LYS A 238 16.07 8.92 17.01
C LYS A 238 16.02 9.55 15.62
N TYR A 239 15.19 9.02 14.72
CA TYR A 239 15.05 9.50 13.33
C TYR A 239 13.76 10.26 13.10
N GLY A 240 13.14 10.84 14.13
CA GLY A 240 11.95 11.66 14.00
C GLY A 240 10.67 10.91 13.63
N LEU A 241 10.69 9.57 13.72
CA LEU A 241 9.52 8.72 13.46
C LEU A 241 8.86 8.31 14.79
N GLU A 242 7.57 8.02 14.74
CA GLU A 242 6.78 7.57 15.90
C GLU A 242 6.11 6.24 15.59
N LEU A 243 6.26 5.28 16.52
CA LEU A 243 5.56 4.00 16.46
C LEU A 243 4.10 4.19 16.85
N ALA A 244 3.16 3.65 16.08
CA ALA A 244 1.75 3.64 16.45
C ALA A 244 1.49 2.53 17.47
N GLU A 245 1.67 2.85 18.77
CA GLU A 245 1.60 1.88 19.87
C GLU A 245 0.26 1.12 19.89
N GLU A 246 -0.86 1.82 19.59
CA GLU A 246 -2.20 1.24 19.54
C GLU A 246 -2.39 0.18 18.44
N LYS A 247 -1.49 0.14 17.46
CA LYS A 247 -1.51 -0.80 16.36
C LYS A 247 -0.34 -1.79 16.40
N THR A 248 0.65 -1.53 17.23
CA THR A 248 1.83 -2.39 17.36
C THR A 248 1.54 -3.52 18.33
N LYS A 249 1.67 -4.76 17.85
CA LYS A 249 1.34 -5.97 18.61
C LYS A 249 2.39 -7.05 18.41
N ILE A 250 2.64 -7.80 19.47
CA ILE A 250 3.39 -9.06 19.41
C ILE A 250 2.38 -10.20 19.51
N LEU A 251 2.40 -11.09 18.54
CA LEU A 251 1.44 -12.17 18.40
C LEU A 251 2.18 -13.50 18.44
N GLU A 252 1.70 -14.44 19.25
CA GLU A 252 2.12 -15.84 19.14
C GLU A 252 1.48 -16.44 17.89
N PHE A 253 2.29 -16.65 16.85
CA PHE A 253 1.81 -17.01 15.53
C PHE A 253 2.79 -17.95 14.83
N GLY A 254 2.37 -19.14 14.51
CA GLY A 254 3.21 -20.13 13.85
C GLY A 254 2.77 -21.55 14.15
N ARG A 255 3.66 -22.48 13.88
CA ARG A 255 3.41 -23.93 13.97
C ARG A 255 2.89 -24.38 15.32
N PHE A 256 3.40 -23.81 16.40
CA PHE A 256 3.11 -24.23 17.77
C PHE A 256 2.03 -23.37 18.46
N ALA A 257 1.66 -22.24 17.89
CA ALA A 257 0.75 -21.29 18.51
C ALA A 257 -0.57 -21.92 18.96
N ARG A 258 -1.14 -22.82 18.15
CA ARG A 258 -2.38 -23.52 18.51
C ARG A 258 -2.20 -24.43 19.73
N GLN A 259 -1.17 -25.26 19.74
CA GLN A 259 -0.90 -26.20 20.84
C GLN A 259 -0.57 -25.48 22.15
N ASN A 260 0.23 -24.42 22.07
CA ASN A 260 0.60 -23.61 23.23
C ASN A 260 -0.62 -22.97 23.87
N ARG A 261 -1.51 -22.38 23.05
CA ARG A 261 -2.75 -21.77 23.53
C ARG A 261 -3.72 -22.79 24.12
N GLU A 262 -3.87 -23.96 23.48
CA GLU A 262 -4.69 -25.06 24.00
C GLU A 262 -4.18 -25.53 25.39
N ARG A 263 -2.85 -25.64 25.58
CA ARG A 263 -2.24 -25.99 26.88
C ARG A 263 -2.50 -24.95 27.97
N ARG A 264 -2.63 -23.67 27.60
CA ARG A 264 -2.96 -22.57 28.54
C ARG A 264 -4.47 -22.38 28.74
N GLY A 265 -5.31 -23.20 28.10
CA GLY A 265 -6.77 -23.00 28.13
C GLY A 265 -7.27 -21.78 27.36
N GLU A 266 -6.44 -21.25 26.45
CA GLU A 266 -6.78 -20.08 25.63
C GLU A 266 -7.50 -20.48 24.35
N GLY A 267 -8.15 -19.50 23.69
CA GLY A 267 -8.86 -19.72 22.43
C GLY A 267 -7.93 -19.93 21.22
N LYS A 268 -8.49 -19.76 20.03
CA LYS A 268 -7.73 -19.87 18.75
C LYS A 268 -6.56 -18.89 18.71
N PRO A 269 -5.46 -19.21 17.97
CA PRO A 269 -4.37 -18.28 17.73
C PRO A 269 -4.84 -16.94 17.17
N ASP A 270 -4.12 -15.90 17.50
CA ASP A 270 -4.36 -14.55 16.99
C ASP A 270 -4.20 -14.49 15.47
N THR A 271 -4.64 -13.42 14.88
CA THR A 271 -4.53 -13.13 13.46
C THR A 271 -3.98 -11.73 13.28
N PHE A 272 -3.25 -11.49 12.20
CA PHE A 272 -2.80 -10.15 11.85
C PHE A 272 -3.20 -9.78 10.43
N ASP A 273 -3.29 -8.48 10.16
CA ASP A 273 -3.64 -7.93 8.85
C ASP A 273 -2.40 -7.32 8.18
N PHE A 274 -2.10 -7.74 6.95
CA PHE A 274 -1.06 -7.14 6.14
C PHE A 274 -1.50 -7.03 4.68
N LEU A 275 -1.31 -5.89 4.05
CA LEU A 275 -1.68 -5.60 2.65
C LEU A 275 -3.11 -6.03 2.29
N GLY A 276 -4.07 -5.84 3.21
CA GLY A 276 -5.47 -6.15 2.99
C GLY A 276 -5.86 -7.62 3.12
N PHE A 277 -4.92 -8.48 3.52
CA PHE A 277 -5.15 -9.87 3.88
C PHE A 277 -5.07 -10.05 5.40
N THR A 278 -5.90 -10.95 5.94
CA THR A 278 -5.77 -11.45 7.30
C THR A 278 -5.06 -12.80 7.25
N PHE A 279 -3.92 -12.90 7.94
CA PHE A 279 -3.16 -14.13 8.14
C PHE A 279 -3.70 -14.88 9.35
N TYR A 280 -3.80 -16.21 9.26
CA TYR A 280 -4.27 -17.06 10.34
C TYR A 280 -3.62 -18.43 10.34
N CYS A 281 -3.45 -18.99 11.53
CA CYS A 281 -2.95 -20.34 11.73
C CYS A 281 -4.01 -21.36 11.28
N GLY A 282 -3.68 -22.17 10.28
CA GLY A 282 -4.52 -23.21 9.72
C GLY A 282 -3.82 -24.56 9.67
N MET A 283 -4.50 -25.53 9.07
CA MET A 283 -3.96 -26.87 8.80
C MET A 283 -4.11 -27.17 7.30
N ASP A 284 -3.33 -28.12 6.81
CA ASP A 284 -3.53 -28.65 5.44
C ASP A 284 -4.92 -29.29 5.30
N GLY A 285 -5.33 -29.62 4.07
CA GLY A 285 -6.65 -30.20 3.80
C GLY A 285 -6.88 -31.54 4.51
N LYS A 286 -5.82 -32.27 4.83
CA LYS A 286 -5.86 -33.54 5.57
C LYS A 286 -5.62 -33.36 7.09
N LYS A 287 -5.51 -32.11 7.57
CA LYS A 287 -5.28 -31.72 8.96
C LYS A 287 -3.99 -32.31 9.59
N ARG A 288 -2.99 -32.61 8.79
CA ARG A 288 -1.73 -33.22 9.23
C ARG A 288 -0.64 -32.22 9.57
N PHE A 289 -0.57 -31.13 8.79
CA PHE A 289 0.50 -30.15 8.87
C PHE A 289 -0.02 -28.74 9.07
N PHE A 290 0.73 -27.96 9.85
CA PHE A 290 0.50 -26.53 9.98
C PHE A 290 0.57 -25.83 8.62
N ARG A 291 -0.32 -24.86 8.41
CA ARG A 291 -0.35 -24.01 7.23
C ARG A 291 -0.65 -22.58 7.61
N CYS A 292 0.22 -21.66 7.24
CA CYS A 292 -0.07 -20.25 7.28
C CYS A 292 -1.03 -19.92 6.13
N ARG A 293 -2.26 -19.51 6.47
CA ARG A 293 -3.32 -19.21 5.50
C ARG A 293 -3.66 -17.75 5.48
N VAL A 294 -4.20 -17.31 4.36
CA VAL A 294 -4.67 -15.94 4.17
C VAL A 294 -6.11 -15.89 3.71
N LYS A 295 -6.78 -14.80 4.05
CA LYS A 295 -8.12 -14.43 3.54
C LYS A 295 -8.21 -12.93 3.39
N THR A 296 -9.14 -12.43 2.58
CA THR A 296 -9.43 -10.99 2.52
C THR A 296 -9.78 -10.47 3.91
N SER A 297 -9.14 -9.39 4.35
CA SER A 297 -9.44 -8.85 5.67
C SER A 297 -10.89 -8.36 5.75
N LYS A 298 -11.54 -8.60 6.88
CA LYS A 298 -12.96 -8.23 7.10
C LYS A 298 -13.21 -6.75 6.84
N LYS A 299 -12.26 -5.90 7.23
CA LYS A 299 -12.34 -4.45 7.02
C LYS A 299 -12.34 -4.11 5.54
N LYS A 300 -11.43 -4.70 4.75
CA LYS A 300 -11.34 -4.49 3.30
C LYS A 300 -12.55 -5.05 2.56
N LEU A 301 -12.99 -6.26 2.90
CA LEU A 301 -14.18 -6.86 2.30
C LEU A 301 -15.42 -5.98 2.51
N ARG A 302 -15.66 -5.52 3.76
CA ARG A 302 -16.78 -4.63 4.09
C ARG A 302 -16.70 -3.29 3.33
N SER A 303 -15.51 -2.70 3.23
CA SER A 303 -15.28 -1.45 2.48
C SER A 303 -15.60 -1.64 0.99
N LYS A 304 -15.11 -2.72 0.36
CA LYS A 304 -15.39 -3.05 -1.04
C LYS A 304 -16.87 -3.31 -1.32
N ILE A 305 -17.55 -4.02 -0.42
CA ILE A 305 -19.00 -4.25 -0.51
C ILE A 305 -19.77 -2.93 -0.41
N ARG A 306 -19.40 -2.04 0.50
CA ARG A 306 -20.03 -0.71 0.63
C ARG A 306 -19.83 0.10 -0.65
N ALA A 307 -18.61 0.19 -1.15
CA ALA A 307 -18.31 0.90 -2.40
C ALA A 307 -19.10 0.33 -3.60
N MET A 308 -19.24 -1.00 -3.70
CA MET A 308 -20.05 -1.65 -4.73
C MET A 308 -21.53 -1.29 -4.58
N LYS A 309 -22.07 -1.35 -3.35
CA LYS A 309 -23.45 -0.94 -3.04
C LYS A 309 -23.73 0.49 -3.48
N ASP A 310 -22.88 1.42 -3.05
CA ASP A 310 -23.03 2.85 -3.32
C ASP A 310 -22.95 3.13 -4.81
N TRP A 311 -22.00 2.49 -5.50
CA TRP A 311 -21.89 2.61 -6.95
C TRP A 311 -23.14 2.10 -7.68
N ILE A 312 -23.64 0.90 -7.35
CA ILE A 312 -24.87 0.33 -7.97
C ILE A 312 -26.05 1.26 -7.69
N MET A 313 -26.21 1.73 -6.46
CA MET A 313 -27.31 2.61 -6.04
C MET A 313 -27.36 3.91 -6.89
N HIS A 314 -26.24 4.55 -7.12
CA HIS A 314 -26.17 5.81 -7.88
C HIS A 314 -26.28 5.59 -9.40
N ASN A 315 -25.91 4.41 -9.90
CA ASN A 315 -25.90 4.13 -11.34
C ASN A 315 -27.04 3.19 -11.80
N ARG A 316 -27.98 2.85 -10.92
CA ARG A 316 -29.03 1.88 -11.20
C ARG A 316 -29.92 2.20 -12.41
N THR A 317 -30.04 3.47 -12.78
CA THR A 317 -30.86 3.94 -13.91
C THR A 317 -30.12 3.97 -15.25
N LYS A 318 -28.81 3.75 -15.26
CA LYS A 318 -28.01 3.69 -16.49
C LYS A 318 -28.35 2.44 -17.32
N PRO A 319 -27.97 2.39 -18.62
CA PRO A 319 -28.16 1.19 -19.45
C PRO A 319 -27.57 -0.07 -18.82
N LEU A 320 -28.30 -1.20 -18.95
CA LEU A 320 -27.89 -2.48 -18.32
C LEU A 320 -26.52 -2.93 -18.80
N GLU A 321 -26.27 -2.89 -20.09
CA GLU A 321 -24.98 -3.27 -20.66
C GLU A 321 -23.81 -2.51 -20.02
N TRP A 322 -23.95 -1.19 -19.88
CA TRP A 322 -22.93 -0.35 -19.24
C TRP A 322 -22.74 -0.72 -17.76
N ILE A 323 -23.84 -0.97 -17.03
CA ILE A 323 -23.79 -1.38 -15.62
C ILE A 323 -23.01 -2.70 -15.48
N PHE A 324 -23.36 -3.71 -16.26
CA PHE A 324 -22.73 -5.03 -16.16
C PHE A 324 -21.28 -5.01 -16.64
N LYS A 325 -20.95 -4.28 -17.70
CA LYS A 325 -19.57 -4.04 -18.16
C LYS A 325 -18.72 -3.42 -17.05
N THR A 326 -19.22 -2.39 -16.37
CA THR A 326 -18.50 -1.70 -15.29
C THR A 326 -18.37 -2.59 -14.05
N ILE A 327 -19.41 -3.33 -13.66
CA ILE A 327 -19.35 -4.28 -12.54
C ILE A 327 -18.31 -5.37 -12.83
N ASN A 328 -18.31 -5.93 -14.04
CA ASN A 328 -17.34 -6.95 -14.43
C ASN A 328 -15.91 -6.41 -14.39
N ALA A 329 -15.67 -5.15 -14.75
CA ALA A 329 -14.36 -4.50 -14.58
C ALA A 329 -13.97 -4.41 -13.09
N LYS A 330 -14.91 -4.02 -12.20
CA LYS A 330 -14.68 -3.97 -10.74
C LYS A 330 -14.45 -5.37 -10.15
N LEU A 331 -15.19 -6.39 -10.58
CA LEU A 331 -15.00 -7.79 -10.18
C LEU A 331 -13.63 -8.30 -10.63
N ARG A 332 -13.24 -8.03 -11.89
CA ARG A 332 -11.92 -8.40 -12.43
C ARG A 332 -10.79 -7.82 -11.57
N GLY A 333 -10.82 -6.51 -11.27
CA GLY A 333 -9.82 -5.89 -10.40
C GLY A 333 -9.81 -6.49 -9.00
N HIS A 334 -10.97 -6.85 -8.43
CA HIS A 334 -11.05 -7.52 -7.14
C HIS A 334 -10.43 -8.93 -7.19
N TYR A 335 -10.69 -9.72 -8.24
CA TYR A 335 -10.15 -11.07 -8.39
C TYR A 335 -8.66 -11.08 -8.71
N GLN A 336 -8.15 -10.07 -9.44
CA GLN A 336 -6.71 -9.92 -9.68
C GLN A 336 -5.93 -9.71 -8.38
N TYR A 337 -6.50 -8.99 -7.42
CA TYR A 337 -5.84 -8.73 -6.15
C TYR A 337 -6.10 -9.81 -5.10
N TYR A 338 -7.37 -10.21 -4.92
CA TYR A 338 -7.79 -11.14 -3.85
C TYR A 338 -7.96 -12.58 -4.31
N GLY A 339 -7.85 -12.87 -5.59
CA GLY A 339 -7.92 -14.21 -6.16
C GLY A 339 -6.64 -15.01 -5.92
N VAL A 340 -6.28 -15.19 -4.67
CA VAL A 340 -5.09 -15.93 -4.23
C VAL A 340 -5.47 -17.25 -3.58
N THR A 341 -4.50 -18.17 -3.51
CA THR A 341 -4.66 -19.46 -2.81
C THR A 341 -5.23 -19.24 -1.39
N ASP A 342 -6.09 -20.13 -0.94
CA ASP A 342 -6.82 -20.13 0.34
C ASP A 342 -7.95 -19.08 0.47
N ASN A 343 -8.07 -18.11 -0.46
CA ASN A 343 -9.06 -17.03 -0.37
C ASN A 343 -10.32 -17.23 -1.24
N THR A 344 -10.52 -18.42 -1.78
CA THR A 344 -11.68 -18.74 -2.69
C THR A 344 -13.03 -18.39 -2.07
N ARG A 345 -13.17 -18.64 -0.77
CA ARG A 345 -14.43 -18.37 -0.04
C ARG A 345 -14.78 -16.88 -0.06
N GLU A 346 -13.83 -16.00 0.25
CA GLU A 346 -14.07 -14.56 0.39
C GLU A 346 -14.36 -13.90 -0.98
N VAL A 347 -13.71 -14.35 -2.06
CA VAL A 347 -14.01 -13.85 -3.39
C VAL A 347 -15.38 -14.33 -3.90
N LYS A 348 -15.81 -15.57 -3.56
CA LYS A 348 -17.17 -16.07 -3.83
C LYS A 348 -18.22 -15.29 -3.04
N VAL A 349 -17.97 -14.98 -1.77
CA VAL A 349 -18.83 -14.14 -0.92
C VAL A 349 -19.02 -12.76 -1.54
N TYR A 350 -17.94 -12.15 -2.05
CA TYR A 350 -18.04 -10.84 -2.70
C TYR A 350 -18.93 -10.88 -3.94
N LEU A 351 -18.83 -11.89 -4.82
CA LEU A 351 -19.71 -12.07 -5.95
C LEU A 351 -21.16 -12.28 -5.51
N CYS A 352 -21.40 -13.16 -4.54
CA CYS A 352 -22.75 -13.46 -4.04
C CYS A 352 -23.46 -12.20 -3.52
N ILE A 353 -22.74 -11.38 -2.75
CA ILE A 353 -23.25 -10.10 -2.25
C ILE A 353 -23.50 -9.13 -3.40
N THR A 354 -22.61 -9.07 -4.40
CA THR A 354 -22.78 -8.23 -5.59
C THR A 354 -24.04 -8.61 -6.36
N LYS A 355 -24.30 -9.90 -6.56
CA LYS A 355 -25.56 -10.40 -7.18
C LYS A 355 -26.81 -9.93 -6.39
N LYS A 356 -26.79 -10.06 -5.06
CA LYS A 356 -27.87 -9.58 -4.18
C LYS A 356 -28.07 -8.05 -4.25
N LEU A 357 -26.99 -7.29 -4.31
CA LEU A 357 -27.06 -5.84 -4.44
C LEU A 357 -27.64 -5.42 -5.80
N LEU A 358 -27.22 -6.07 -6.88
CA LEU A 358 -27.77 -5.84 -8.22
C LEU A 358 -29.29 -6.11 -8.23
N PHE A 359 -29.70 -7.28 -7.78
CA PHE A 359 -31.12 -7.62 -7.69
C PHE A 359 -31.90 -6.56 -6.91
N LYS A 360 -31.41 -6.17 -5.73
CA LYS A 360 -32.05 -5.15 -4.89
C LYS A 360 -32.20 -3.81 -5.60
N TRP A 361 -31.16 -3.31 -6.23
CA TRP A 361 -31.14 -1.95 -6.76
C TRP A 361 -31.71 -1.85 -8.17
N LEU A 362 -31.65 -2.89 -8.98
CA LEU A 362 -32.36 -2.94 -10.27
C LEU A 362 -33.87 -2.97 -10.08
N ASN A 363 -34.38 -3.64 -9.02
CA ASN A 363 -35.81 -3.59 -8.64
C ASN A 363 -36.25 -2.26 -8.01
N ARG A 364 -35.33 -1.31 -7.83
CA ARG A 364 -35.61 0.05 -7.32
C ARG A 364 -35.35 1.14 -8.36
N ARG A 365 -35.40 0.80 -9.64
CA ARG A 365 -35.32 1.75 -10.74
C ARG A 365 -36.60 2.58 -10.92
N SER A 366 -37.71 1.95 -10.65
CA SER A 366 -39.04 2.51 -10.71
C SER A 366 -39.88 1.95 -9.55
N GLN A 367 -41.11 2.39 -9.43
CA GLN A 367 -42.07 1.85 -8.44
C GLN A 367 -42.53 0.41 -8.76
N LYS A 368 -42.38 -0.03 -10.03
CA LYS A 368 -42.72 -1.39 -10.46
C LYS A 368 -41.54 -2.34 -10.16
N ARG A 369 -41.83 -3.51 -9.56
CA ARG A 369 -40.86 -4.60 -9.40
C ARG A 369 -40.55 -5.21 -10.76
N SER A 370 -39.28 -5.03 -11.22
CA SER A 370 -38.87 -5.44 -12.57
C SER A 370 -38.48 -6.92 -12.68
N TYR A 371 -37.98 -7.51 -11.61
CA TYR A 371 -37.42 -8.87 -11.62
C TYR A 371 -37.84 -9.67 -10.39
N THR A 372 -38.22 -10.96 -10.59
CA THR A 372 -38.17 -12.00 -9.58
C THR A 372 -36.73 -12.57 -9.52
N TRP A 373 -36.40 -13.36 -8.49
CA TRP A 373 -35.09 -14.03 -8.46
C TRP A 373 -34.89 -14.97 -9.63
N GLU A 374 -35.96 -15.64 -10.08
CA GLU A 374 -35.93 -16.52 -11.22
C GLU A 374 -35.64 -15.78 -12.53
N THR A 375 -36.40 -14.73 -12.85
CA THR A 375 -36.17 -13.91 -14.06
C THR A 375 -34.84 -13.17 -14.02
N PHE A 376 -34.36 -12.81 -12.83
CA PHE A 376 -33.03 -12.22 -12.66
C PHE A 376 -31.94 -13.23 -12.97
N ASN A 377 -32.00 -14.45 -12.40
CA ASN A 377 -30.95 -15.45 -12.60
C ASN A 377 -31.02 -16.10 -13.99
N ASN A 378 -32.19 -16.51 -14.43
CA ASN A 378 -32.38 -17.29 -15.65
C ASN A 378 -32.54 -16.41 -16.91
N GLY A 379 -32.90 -15.15 -16.74
CA GLY A 379 -33.01 -14.16 -17.82
C GLY A 379 -31.84 -13.20 -17.82
N LEU A 380 -31.86 -12.22 -16.90
CA LEU A 380 -30.91 -11.10 -16.92
C LEU A 380 -29.44 -11.53 -16.79
N LEU A 381 -29.12 -12.45 -15.87
CA LEU A 381 -27.72 -12.92 -15.69
C LEU A 381 -27.26 -13.86 -16.82
N ARG A 382 -28.18 -14.44 -17.62
CA ARG A 382 -27.78 -15.15 -18.84
C ARG A 382 -27.45 -14.19 -19.97
N THR A 383 -28.21 -13.10 -20.11
CA THR A 383 -27.94 -12.06 -21.12
C THR A 383 -26.69 -11.23 -20.76
N PHE A 384 -26.53 -10.90 -19.49
CA PHE A 384 -25.41 -10.13 -18.97
C PHE A 384 -24.68 -10.91 -17.86
N PRO A 385 -23.82 -11.87 -18.19
CA PRO A 385 -23.14 -12.70 -17.20
C PRO A 385 -22.17 -11.90 -16.35
N LEU A 386 -22.14 -12.20 -15.06
CA LEU A 386 -21.14 -11.69 -14.14
C LEU A 386 -19.91 -12.57 -14.17
N LEU A 387 -18.73 -11.93 -14.06
CA LEU A 387 -17.45 -12.61 -14.03
C LEU A 387 -17.36 -13.51 -12.79
N GLU A 388 -17.20 -14.80 -13.00
CA GLU A 388 -17.01 -15.77 -11.93
C GLU A 388 -15.60 -15.67 -11.33
N PRO A 389 -15.47 -15.87 -10.00
CA PRO A 389 -14.18 -15.77 -9.33
C PRO A 389 -13.26 -16.93 -9.67
N SER A 390 -12.01 -16.62 -9.92
CA SER A 390 -10.94 -17.60 -10.13
C SER A 390 -9.70 -17.25 -9.31
N ILE A 391 -8.95 -18.26 -8.90
CA ILE A 391 -7.64 -18.08 -8.27
C ILE A 391 -6.64 -17.72 -9.37
N LYS A 392 -6.01 -16.56 -9.23
CA LYS A 392 -5.06 -16.00 -10.20
C LYS A 392 -3.61 -16.16 -9.77
N VAL A 393 -3.37 -16.19 -8.46
CA VAL A 393 -2.03 -16.20 -7.89
C VAL A 393 -1.88 -17.34 -6.89
N SER A 394 -0.88 -18.20 -7.11
CA SER A 394 -0.44 -19.17 -6.10
C SER A 394 0.48 -18.47 -5.10
N LEU A 395 0.16 -18.60 -3.81
CA LEU A 395 0.99 -18.09 -2.71
C LEU A 395 1.98 -19.14 -2.19
N PHE A 396 2.06 -20.30 -2.80
CA PHE A 396 3.01 -21.35 -2.45
C PHE A 396 3.97 -21.57 -3.60
N TYR A 397 5.25 -21.72 -3.27
CA TYR A 397 6.23 -22.24 -4.22
C TYR A 397 5.87 -23.71 -4.51
N ARG A 398 5.92 -24.10 -5.74
CA ARG A 398 5.77 -25.50 -6.16
C ARG A 398 7.09 -26.22 -6.01
#